data_8ad88518157f5341b7d088609b48cf62
#
_entry.id   8ad88518157f5341b7d088609b48cf62
#
_cell.length_a   1.000
_cell.length_b   1.000
_cell.length_c   1.000
_cell.angle_alpha   90.00
_cell.angle_beta   90.00
_cell.angle_gamma   90.00
#
_symmetry.space_group_name_H-M   'P 1'
#
loop_
_entity.id
_entity.type
_entity.pdbx_description
1 polymer ?
#
loop_
_entity_poly.entity_id
_entity_poly.type
_entity_poly.pdbx_seq_one_letter_code
_entity_poly.pdbx_strand_id
1 'polypeptide(L)'
;MERVNLTACNKKNIESLALAGAFDNFGIQREQFFAETGKGEVFLDTLVRYGNKFQMDKNSAANSLFGGDDLLVAIAKPEIPVCQRWSDLERLNKEKELIGIYLSAHPLDEYRIVLTYVCNTGMAEINDRESLK
;
A
#
# COMPACT_ATOMS: atom_id res chain seq x y z
N MET A 1 -11.54 -6.65 -1.84
CA MET A 1 -12.03 -7.30 -0.60
C MET A 1 -13.18 -8.28 -0.84
N GLU A 2 -14.13 -7.98 -1.71
CA GLU A 2 -15.33 -8.81 -1.93
C GLU A 2 -15.06 -10.23 -2.45
N ARG A 3 -13.92 -10.45 -3.13
CA ARG A 3 -13.53 -11.74 -3.74
C ARG A 3 -12.33 -12.41 -3.08
N VAL A 4 -11.71 -11.75 -2.11
CA VAL A 4 -10.49 -12.23 -1.44
C VAL A 4 -10.89 -13.07 -0.24
N ASN A 5 -10.29 -14.25 -0.06
CA ASN A 5 -10.46 -15.03 1.16
C ASN A 5 -9.71 -14.32 2.31
N LEU A 6 -10.46 -13.63 3.17
CA LEU A 6 -9.92 -12.83 4.27
C LEU A 6 -9.38 -13.70 5.45
N THR A 7 -9.66 -14.99 5.46
CA THR A 7 -9.02 -15.93 6.38
C THR A 7 -7.58 -16.22 5.96
N ALA A 8 -7.34 -16.35 4.67
CA ALA A 8 -5.98 -16.56 4.13
C ALA A 8 -5.21 -15.24 3.97
N CYS A 9 -5.89 -14.16 3.57
CA CYS A 9 -5.32 -12.83 3.39
C CYS A 9 -5.76 -11.92 4.54
N ASN A 10 -5.05 -12.00 5.66
CA ASN A 10 -5.35 -11.21 6.85
C ASN A 10 -4.98 -9.71 6.69
N LYS A 11 -5.35 -8.88 7.65
CA LYS A 11 -5.05 -7.44 7.68
C LYS A 11 -3.57 -7.16 7.43
N LYS A 12 -2.66 -7.89 8.07
CA LYS A 12 -1.21 -7.68 7.95
C LYS A 12 -0.70 -7.94 6.53
N ASN A 13 -1.26 -8.93 5.84
CA ASN A 13 -0.91 -9.20 4.45
C ASN A 13 -1.33 -8.05 3.53
N ILE A 14 -2.53 -7.49 3.75
CA ILE A 14 -3.04 -6.36 2.97
C ILE A 14 -2.22 -5.09 3.26
N GLU A 15 -1.85 -4.87 4.51
CA GLU A 15 -0.96 -3.79 4.94
C GLU A 15 0.40 -3.88 4.22
N SER A 16 1.02 -5.06 4.24
CA SER A 16 2.28 -5.30 3.55
C SER A 16 2.17 -5.07 2.04
N LEU A 17 1.09 -5.53 1.41
CA LEU A 17 0.84 -5.30 -0.02
C LEU A 17 0.64 -3.81 -0.33
N ALA A 18 -0.03 -3.05 0.54
CA ALA A 18 -0.21 -1.62 0.37
C ALA A 18 1.13 -0.87 0.46
N LEU A 19 1.98 -1.21 1.44
CA LEU A 19 3.33 -0.64 1.58
C LEU A 19 4.23 -0.99 0.40
N ALA A 20 4.13 -2.21 -0.13
CA ALA A 20 4.87 -2.65 -1.31
C ALA A 20 4.40 -2.02 -2.63
N GLY A 21 3.30 -1.25 -2.63
CA GLY A 21 2.75 -0.62 -3.83
C GLY A 21 1.90 -1.53 -4.71
N ALA A 22 1.47 -2.69 -4.23
CA ALA A 22 0.65 -3.63 -5.00
C ALA A 22 -0.72 -3.03 -5.43
N PHE A 23 -1.15 -1.95 -4.79
CA PHE A 23 -2.44 -1.30 -5.05
C PHE A 23 -2.33 0.05 -5.77
N ASP A 24 -1.13 0.47 -6.18
CA ASP A 24 -0.89 1.78 -6.81
C ASP A 24 -1.74 1.97 -8.08
N ASN A 25 -2.02 0.89 -8.83
CA ASN A 25 -2.85 0.93 -10.04
C ASN A 25 -4.35 1.14 -9.77
N PHE A 26 -4.80 1.11 -8.53
CA PHE A 26 -6.21 1.36 -8.19
C PHE A 26 -6.55 2.85 -7.99
N GLY A 27 -5.57 3.74 -8.15
CA GLY A 27 -5.74 5.18 -7.95
C GLY A 27 -5.88 5.58 -6.48
N ILE A 28 -5.52 4.70 -5.56
CA ILE A 28 -5.48 4.96 -4.12
C ILE A 28 -4.02 5.10 -3.72
N GLN A 29 -3.66 6.20 -3.08
CA GLN A 29 -2.30 6.42 -2.59
C GLN A 29 -2.01 5.51 -1.40
N ARG A 30 -0.75 5.06 -1.26
CA ARG A 30 -0.34 4.11 -0.21
C ARG A 30 -0.66 4.63 1.19
N GLU A 31 -0.42 5.92 1.45
CA GLU A 31 -0.72 6.59 2.71
C GLU A 31 -2.20 6.57 3.09
N GLN A 32 -3.10 6.57 2.11
CA GLN A 32 -4.54 6.55 2.36
C GLN A 32 -5.02 5.26 3.03
N PHE A 33 -4.31 4.13 2.82
CA PHE A 33 -4.62 2.88 3.52
C PHE A 33 -4.38 2.98 5.03
N PHE A 34 -3.46 3.85 5.45
CA PHE A 34 -3.06 4.05 6.85
C PHE A 34 -3.69 5.29 7.49
N ALA A 35 -4.41 6.08 6.70
CA ALA A 35 -5.08 7.28 7.18
C ALA A 35 -6.33 6.95 7.98
N GLU A 36 -6.65 7.83 8.93
CA GLU A 36 -7.89 7.75 9.69
C GLU A 36 -9.08 8.22 8.83
N THR A 37 -10.15 7.45 8.90
CA THR A 37 -11.44 7.86 8.34
C THR A 37 -12.12 8.89 9.25
N GLY A 38 -13.13 9.58 8.74
CA GLY A 38 -13.91 10.53 9.55
C GLY A 38 -14.56 9.96 10.83
N LYS A 39 -14.46 8.64 11.04
CA LYS A 39 -14.94 7.93 12.25
C LYS A 39 -13.79 7.59 13.24
N GLY A 40 -12.55 8.05 12.98
CA GLY A 40 -11.40 7.77 13.83
C GLY A 40 -10.84 6.35 13.71
N GLU A 41 -11.24 5.61 12.67
CA GLU A 41 -10.71 4.27 12.38
C GLU A 41 -9.78 4.34 11.17
N VAL A 42 -8.75 3.50 11.14
CA VAL A 42 -7.86 3.39 9.98
C VAL A 42 -8.63 2.83 8.79
N PHE A 43 -8.43 3.43 7.62
CA PHE A 43 -9.14 3.03 6.39
C PHE A 43 -8.96 1.54 6.06
N LEU A 44 -7.79 0.98 6.29
CA LEU A 44 -7.51 -0.44 6.11
C LEU A 44 -8.43 -1.32 6.98
N ASP A 45 -8.65 -0.94 8.25
CA ASP A 45 -9.56 -1.67 9.16
C ASP A 45 -11.00 -1.63 8.67
N THR A 46 -11.41 -0.48 8.18
CA THR A 46 -12.74 -0.29 7.59
C THR A 46 -12.91 -1.15 6.33
N LEU A 47 -11.87 -1.25 5.49
CA LEU A 47 -11.88 -2.12 4.30
C LEU A 47 -11.98 -3.60 4.64
N VAL A 48 -11.24 -4.07 5.64
CA VAL A 48 -11.28 -5.47 6.08
C VAL A 48 -12.66 -5.80 6.65
N ARG A 49 -13.20 -4.92 7.50
CA ARG A 49 -14.54 -5.09 8.08
C ARG A 49 -15.63 -5.09 7.00
N TYR A 50 -15.54 -4.20 6.02
CA TYR A 50 -16.44 -4.18 4.87
C TYR A 50 -16.39 -5.52 4.11
N GLY A 51 -15.19 -6.02 3.81
CA GLY A 51 -15.03 -7.29 3.09
C GLY A 51 -15.60 -8.48 3.86
N ASN A 52 -15.35 -8.57 5.16
CA ASN A 52 -15.91 -9.61 6.01
C ASN A 52 -17.44 -9.57 6.03
N LYS A 53 -18.01 -8.39 6.24
CA LYS A 53 -19.46 -8.21 6.25
C LYS A 53 -20.08 -8.59 4.90
N PHE A 54 -19.50 -8.13 3.79
CA PHE A 54 -19.97 -8.45 2.45
C PHE A 54 -19.98 -9.97 2.19
N GLN A 55 -18.91 -10.69 2.60
CA GLN A 55 -18.84 -12.14 2.43
C GLN A 55 -19.82 -12.88 3.33
N MET A 56 -20.02 -12.42 4.56
CA MET A 56 -21.01 -13.00 5.47
C MET A 56 -22.42 -12.85 4.91
N ASP A 57 -22.79 -11.67 4.44
CA ASP A 57 -24.13 -11.40 3.90
C ASP A 57 -24.36 -12.20 2.62
N LYS A 58 -23.35 -12.30 1.75
CA LYS A 58 -23.39 -13.13 0.55
C LYS A 58 -23.59 -14.61 0.86
N ASN A 59 -22.90 -15.14 1.87
CA ASN A 59 -23.03 -16.55 2.28
C ASN A 59 -24.38 -16.79 2.96
N SER A 60 -24.88 -15.85 3.74
CA SER A 60 -26.21 -15.92 4.38
C SER A 60 -27.32 -15.91 3.33
N ALA A 61 -27.22 -15.06 2.31
CA ALA A 61 -28.17 -15.01 1.21
C ALA A 61 -28.16 -16.32 0.39
N ALA A 62 -27.00 -16.93 0.16
CA ALA A 62 -26.87 -18.20 -0.54
C ALA A 62 -27.47 -19.38 0.26
N ASN A 63 -27.47 -19.32 1.60
CA ASN A 63 -28.01 -20.35 2.47
C ASN A 63 -29.50 -20.14 2.81
N SER A 64 -30.07 -18.99 2.47
CA SER A 64 -31.49 -18.70 2.72
C SER A 64 -32.33 -19.23 1.56
N LEU A 65 -33.09 -20.28 1.81
CA LEU A 65 -34.06 -20.87 0.84
C LEU A 65 -35.23 -19.91 0.48
N PHE A 66 -35.40 -18.83 1.24
CA PHE A 66 -36.48 -17.83 1.08
C PHE A 66 -35.94 -16.41 0.86
N GLY A 67 -34.65 -16.27 0.56
CA GLY A 67 -34.03 -14.96 0.31
C GLY A 67 -34.48 -14.38 -1.03
N GLY A 68 -35.55 -13.61 -0.99
CA GLY A 68 -35.90 -12.73 -2.10
C GLY A 68 -34.79 -11.70 -2.34
N ASP A 69 -34.67 -11.23 -3.58
CA ASP A 69 -33.71 -10.26 -4.11
C ASP A 69 -33.63 -8.91 -3.38
N ASP A 70 -34.52 -8.67 -2.41
CA ASP A 70 -34.68 -7.40 -1.67
C ASP A 70 -33.81 -7.26 -0.41
N LEU A 71 -33.03 -8.27 -0.02
CA LEU A 71 -32.23 -8.25 1.23
C LEU A 71 -30.74 -7.98 1.03
N LEU A 72 -30.32 -7.63 -0.19
CA LEU A 72 -29.01 -7.02 -0.37
C LEU A 72 -29.08 -5.56 0.17
N VAL A 73 -29.09 -5.42 1.48
CA VAL A 73 -28.79 -4.13 2.11
C VAL A 73 -27.48 -3.65 1.51
N ALA A 74 -27.56 -2.66 0.64
CA ALA A 74 -26.39 -2.11 -0.04
C ALA A 74 -25.40 -1.66 1.03
N ILE A 75 -24.40 -2.51 1.33
CA ILE A 75 -23.37 -2.15 2.29
C ILE A 75 -22.61 -0.99 1.66
N ALA A 76 -22.72 0.19 2.26
CA ALA A 76 -22.03 1.38 1.78
C ALA A 76 -20.54 1.08 1.67
N LYS A 77 -19.96 1.32 0.49
CA LYS A 77 -18.53 1.18 0.29
C LYS A 77 -17.78 2.20 1.15
N PRO A 78 -16.65 1.82 1.76
CA PRO A 78 -15.83 2.73 2.53
C PRO A 78 -15.36 3.91 1.67
N GLU A 79 -15.49 5.12 2.18
CA GLU A 79 -14.95 6.32 1.55
C GLU A 79 -13.45 6.38 1.74
N ILE A 80 -12.73 6.76 0.68
CA ILE A 80 -11.28 6.90 0.70
C ILE A 80 -10.95 8.19 1.47
N PRO A 81 -10.16 8.11 2.56
CA PRO A 81 -9.83 9.30 3.34
C PRO A 81 -8.88 10.22 2.56
N VAL A 82 -8.99 11.51 2.82
CA VAL A 82 -8.01 12.50 2.38
C VAL A 82 -6.94 12.62 3.45
N CYS A 83 -5.68 12.46 3.08
CA CYS A 83 -4.55 12.56 3.99
C CYS A 83 -3.38 13.29 3.35
N GLN A 84 -2.39 13.64 4.17
CA GLN A 84 -1.14 14.21 3.68
C GLN A 84 -0.36 13.12 2.93
N ARG A 85 0.21 13.49 1.79
CA ARG A 85 1.03 12.61 0.97
C ARG A 85 2.37 12.35 1.65
N TRP A 86 2.81 11.09 1.64
CA TRP A 86 4.18 10.79 2.06
C TRP A 86 5.19 11.39 1.09
N SER A 87 6.35 11.76 1.60
CA SER A 87 7.48 12.11 0.73
C SER A 87 7.95 10.86 -0.04
N ASP A 88 8.58 11.08 -1.19
CA ASP A 88 9.09 9.96 -2.00
C ASP A 88 10.11 9.12 -1.21
N LEU A 89 10.96 9.76 -0.42
CA LEU A 89 11.92 9.08 0.44
C LEU A 89 11.24 8.24 1.54
N GLU A 90 10.19 8.76 2.16
CA GLU A 90 9.43 8.02 3.17
C GLU A 90 8.76 6.78 2.57
N ARG A 91 8.15 6.94 1.40
CA ARG A 91 7.53 5.84 0.65
C ARG A 91 8.55 4.75 0.30
N LEU A 92 9.73 5.14 -0.22
CA LEU A 92 10.81 4.22 -0.56
C LEU A 92 11.40 3.52 0.66
N ASN A 93 11.51 4.21 1.81
CA ASN A 93 11.99 3.60 3.04
C ASN A 93 11.03 2.53 3.57
N LYS A 94 9.71 2.79 3.53
CA LYS A 94 8.68 1.80 3.91
C LYS A 94 8.69 0.57 2.99
N GLU A 95 8.88 0.79 1.70
CA GLU A 95 9.03 -0.27 0.70
C GLU A 95 10.27 -1.13 0.99
N LYS A 96 11.44 -0.49 1.21
CA LYS A 96 12.69 -1.18 1.53
C LYS A 96 12.62 -1.95 2.86
N GLU A 97 12.02 -1.36 3.88
CA GLU A 97 11.86 -2.02 5.19
C GLU A 97 11.09 -3.33 5.07
N LEU A 98 10.08 -3.35 4.20
CA LEU A 98 9.25 -4.52 3.98
C LEU A 98 9.89 -5.57 3.05
N ILE A 99 10.47 -5.14 1.94
CA ILE A 99 10.92 -6.00 0.84
C ILE A 99 12.43 -6.25 0.91
N GLY A 100 13.18 -5.35 1.56
CA GLY A 100 14.64 -5.39 1.68
C GLY A 100 15.37 -4.61 0.58
N ILE A 101 14.69 -4.21 -0.49
CA ILE A 101 15.24 -3.45 -1.61
C ILE A 101 14.30 -2.30 -2.01
N TYR A 102 14.83 -1.32 -2.73
CA TYR A 102 14.02 -0.28 -3.37
C TYR A 102 13.51 -0.79 -4.72
N LEU A 103 12.19 -0.84 -4.92
CA LEU A 103 11.57 -1.31 -6.17
C LEU A 103 11.10 -0.16 -7.06
N SER A 104 10.43 0.83 -6.46
CA SER A 104 9.74 1.89 -7.22
C SER A 104 10.71 2.91 -7.80
N ALA A 105 11.76 3.29 -7.07
CA ALA A 105 12.80 4.22 -7.46
C ALA A 105 14.00 4.10 -6.49
N HIS A 106 15.11 4.75 -6.80
CA HIS A 106 16.27 4.78 -5.92
C HIS A 106 16.36 6.15 -5.21
N PRO A 107 16.68 6.21 -3.88
CA PRO A 107 16.79 7.48 -3.18
C PRO A 107 17.80 8.47 -3.78
N LEU A 108 18.79 7.98 -4.52
CA LEU A 108 19.79 8.80 -5.20
C LEU A 108 19.34 9.32 -6.57
N ASP A 109 18.15 8.95 -7.04
CA ASP A 109 17.64 9.41 -8.35
C ASP A 109 17.44 10.93 -8.38
N GLU A 110 17.08 11.54 -7.25
CA GLU A 110 17.01 12.99 -7.09
C GLU A 110 18.37 13.69 -7.24
N TYR A 111 19.45 13.00 -6.90
CA TYR A 111 20.83 13.51 -6.96
C TYR A 111 21.55 13.15 -8.28
N ARG A 112 20.83 12.62 -9.25
CA ARG A 112 21.42 12.15 -10.53
C ARG A 112 22.28 13.19 -11.21
N ILE A 113 21.87 14.46 -11.20
CA ILE A 113 22.63 15.57 -11.80
C ILE A 113 23.95 15.75 -11.03
N VAL A 114 23.89 15.76 -9.69
CA VAL A 114 25.10 15.91 -8.85
C VAL A 114 26.04 14.72 -9.04
N LEU A 115 25.50 13.50 -9.06
CA LEU A 115 26.28 12.28 -9.27
C LEU A 115 26.94 12.23 -10.65
N THR A 116 26.28 12.78 -11.68
CA THR A 116 26.81 12.75 -13.05
C THR A 116 27.81 13.86 -13.34
N TYR A 117 27.59 15.07 -12.80
CA TYR A 117 28.34 16.27 -13.23
C TYR A 117 29.25 16.86 -12.15
N VAL A 118 29.04 16.50 -10.87
CA VAL A 118 29.83 17.02 -9.75
C VAL A 118 30.74 15.94 -9.18
N CYS A 119 30.28 14.69 -9.09
CA CYS A 119 31.10 13.59 -8.62
C CYS A 119 32.05 13.14 -9.73
N ASN A 120 33.34 13.18 -9.46
CA ASN A 120 34.40 12.81 -10.39
C ASN A 120 35.05 11.46 -10.08
N THR A 121 34.59 10.77 -9.05
CA THR A 121 35.17 9.52 -8.58
C THR A 121 34.10 8.45 -8.40
N GLY A 122 34.32 7.28 -8.96
CA GLY A 122 33.44 6.12 -8.79
C GLY A 122 33.71 5.38 -7.47
N MET A 123 32.69 4.66 -6.96
CA MET A 123 32.83 3.87 -5.73
C MET A 123 33.97 2.82 -5.81
N ALA A 124 34.25 2.29 -6.99
CA ALA A 124 35.34 1.33 -7.21
C ALA A 124 36.73 1.97 -7.04
N GLU A 125 36.84 3.26 -7.27
CA GLU A 125 38.11 4.01 -7.24
C GLU A 125 38.45 4.54 -5.83
N ILE A 126 37.48 4.55 -4.89
CA ILE A 126 37.68 5.04 -3.51
C ILE A 126 38.76 4.25 -2.76
N ASN A 127 38.92 2.95 -3.09
CA ASN A 127 39.94 2.12 -2.46
C ASN A 127 41.33 2.26 -3.09
N ASP A 128 41.43 2.92 -4.23
CA ASP A 128 42.69 3.15 -4.93
C ASP A 128 43.20 4.56 -4.61
N ARG A 129 44.12 4.64 -3.64
CA ARG A 129 44.69 5.91 -3.18
C ARG A 129 45.49 6.66 -4.22
N GLU A 130 45.91 6.01 -5.31
CA GLU A 130 46.67 6.66 -6.39
C GLU A 130 45.75 7.39 -7.39
N SER A 131 44.50 6.95 -7.52
CA SER A 131 43.51 7.56 -8.43
C SER A 131 42.85 8.83 -7.85
N LEU A 132 43.02 9.08 -6.53
CA LEU A 132 42.41 10.23 -5.81
C LEU A 132 43.31 11.48 -5.75
N LYS A 133 44.43 11.52 -6.47
CA LYS A 133 45.30 12.69 -6.68
C LYS A 133 44.91 13.34 -8.00
#